data_c980cf3a8a3b3fc50a674388eff8f49b
#
_entry.id   c980cf3a8a3b3fc50a674388eff8f49b
#
_cell.length_a   1.000
_cell.length_b   1.000
_cell.length_c   1.000
_cell.angle_alpha   90.00
_cell.angle_beta   90.00
_cell.angle_gamma   90.00
#
_symmetry.space_group_name_H-M   'P 1'
#
loop_
_entity.id
_entity.type
_entity.pdbx_description
1 polymer ?
#
loop_
_entity_poly.entity_id
_entity_poly.type
_entity_poly.pdbx_seq_one_letter_code
_entity_poly.pdbx_strand_id
1 'polypeptide(L)'
;MSDLNHNNNNEQPDFNAVHGEEKLQALRDLIDLTDNHLTQQVLAIGMDSHEEDLIRIEAWRALGMAGSSALLGEILHAAAQLVRDPEEDEDVQNYVLQTLALLPITEVEIQLAQEVLEGSAYILVKGAAFAILVAHQHVYGATSALESLQSDPDFGASARRELHPN
;
A
#
# COMPACT_ATOMS: atom_id res chain seq x y z
N MET A 1 -46.56 -7.46 -18.05
CA MET A 1 -45.21 -8.03 -18.21
C MET A 1 -44.26 -6.89 -18.38
N SER A 2 -43.65 -6.47 -17.31
CA SER A 2 -42.73 -5.33 -17.28
C SER A 2 -41.32 -5.88 -17.21
N ASP A 3 -40.61 -5.81 -18.31
CA ASP A 3 -39.19 -6.15 -18.40
C ASP A 3 -38.39 -5.15 -17.56
N LEU A 4 -37.99 -5.57 -16.39
CA LEU A 4 -36.96 -4.89 -15.61
C LEU A 4 -35.61 -5.18 -16.27
N ASN A 5 -35.26 -4.33 -17.22
CA ASN A 5 -33.93 -4.25 -17.79
C ASN A 5 -32.97 -3.76 -16.70
N HIS A 6 -32.39 -4.69 -15.96
CA HIS A 6 -31.22 -4.42 -15.10
C HIS A 6 -30.03 -4.26 -16.04
N ASN A 7 -29.88 -3.05 -16.59
CA ASN A 7 -28.60 -2.63 -17.15
C ASN A 7 -27.62 -2.48 -15.97
N ASN A 8 -26.95 -3.57 -15.62
CA ASN A 8 -25.69 -3.52 -14.88
C ASN A 8 -24.63 -2.99 -15.86
N ASN A 9 -24.69 -1.69 -16.15
CA ASN A 9 -23.53 -0.98 -16.70
C ASN A 9 -22.49 -0.93 -15.56
N ASN A 10 -21.62 -1.90 -15.54
CA ASN A 10 -20.36 -1.87 -14.82
C ASN A 10 -19.42 -0.93 -15.60
N GLU A 11 -19.84 0.33 -15.80
CA GLU A 11 -18.97 1.35 -16.37
C GLU A 11 -17.90 1.64 -15.31
N GLN A 12 -16.67 1.29 -15.65
CA GLN A 12 -15.52 1.64 -14.84
C GLN A 12 -15.47 3.17 -14.70
N PRO A 13 -15.16 3.70 -13.51
CA PRO A 13 -15.07 5.14 -13.31
C PRO A 13 -13.99 5.74 -14.21
N ASP A 14 -14.31 6.83 -14.89
CA ASP A 14 -13.30 7.65 -15.57
C ASP A 14 -12.73 8.66 -14.56
N PHE A 15 -11.60 8.32 -13.98
CA PHE A 15 -10.94 9.15 -12.99
C PHE A 15 -10.43 10.50 -13.53
N ASN A 16 -10.37 10.69 -14.86
CA ASN A 16 -10.04 11.99 -15.45
C ASN A 16 -11.23 12.94 -15.45
N ALA A 17 -12.45 12.41 -15.34
CA ALA A 17 -13.68 13.20 -15.40
C ALA A 17 -14.21 13.60 -14.02
N VAL A 18 -13.73 12.96 -12.92
CA VAL A 18 -14.21 13.17 -11.54
C VAL A 18 -13.15 13.86 -10.68
N HIS A 19 -13.60 14.67 -9.70
CA HIS A 19 -12.72 15.46 -8.84
C HIS A 19 -13.22 15.45 -7.37
N GLY A 20 -12.31 15.76 -6.44
CA GLY A 20 -12.62 15.91 -5.02
C GLY A 20 -13.40 14.73 -4.44
N GLU A 21 -14.51 15.00 -3.74
CA GLU A 21 -15.31 13.96 -3.07
C GLU A 21 -15.85 12.88 -4.02
N GLU A 22 -16.18 13.24 -5.25
CA GLU A 22 -16.66 12.26 -6.25
C GLU A 22 -15.53 11.27 -6.64
N LYS A 23 -14.30 11.77 -6.83
CA LYS A 23 -13.12 10.93 -7.06
C LYS A 23 -12.83 10.05 -5.87
N LEU A 24 -12.89 10.61 -4.67
CA LEU A 24 -12.69 9.88 -3.42
C LEU A 24 -13.69 8.73 -3.28
N GLN A 25 -14.96 9.00 -3.52
CA GLN A 25 -16.00 7.96 -3.45
C GLN A 25 -15.82 6.90 -4.54
N ALA A 26 -15.47 7.30 -5.76
CA ALA A 26 -15.19 6.36 -6.84
C ALA A 26 -14.03 5.40 -6.51
N LEU A 27 -12.98 5.89 -5.84
CA LEU A 27 -11.88 5.04 -5.36
C LEU A 27 -12.34 4.06 -4.27
N ARG A 28 -13.18 4.51 -3.34
CA ARG A 28 -13.75 3.67 -2.27
C ARG A 28 -14.67 2.57 -2.78
N ASP A 29 -15.36 2.83 -3.87
CA ASP A 29 -16.31 1.90 -4.48
C ASP A 29 -15.62 0.84 -5.37
N LEU A 30 -14.31 0.93 -5.59
CA LEU A 30 -13.56 -0.10 -6.30
C LEU A 30 -13.59 -1.42 -5.52
N ILE A 31 -13.92 -2.50 -6.21
CA ILE A 31 -14.02 -3.85 -5.65
C ILE A 31 -12.88 -4.77 -6.08
N ASP A 32 -12.20 -4.43 -7.17
CA ASP A 32 -11.00 -5.10 -7.66
C ASP A 32 -10.14 -4.18 -8.54
N LEU A 33 -8.89 -4.56 -8.78
CA LEU A 33 -7.95 -3.92 -9.70
C LEU A 33 -7.28 -4.96 -10.61
N THR A 34 -8.09 -5.69 -11.36
CA THR A 34 -7.63 -6.66 -12.34
C THR A 34 -7.42 -6.05 -13.73
N ASP A 35 -8.12 -4.95 -14.04
CA ASP A 35 -7.94 -4.20 -15.28
C ASP A 35 -6.70 -3.31 -15.23
N ASN A 36 -5.78 -3.49 -16.18
CA ASN A 36 -4.50 -2.76 -16.19
C ASN A 36 -4.68 -1.25 -16.43
N HIS A 37 -5.66 -0.85 -17.25
CA HIS A 37 -5.89 0.57 -17.52
C HIS A 37 -6.42 1.28 -16.26
N LEU A 38 -7.37 0.66 -15.57
CA LEU A 38 -7.88 1.15 -14.28
C LEU A 38 -6.77 1.20 -13.23
N THR A 39 -5.98 0.13 -13.11
CA THR A 39 -4.82 0.08 -12.20
C THR A 39 -3.83 1.20 -12.47
N GLN A 40 -3.55 1.49 -13.74
CA GLN A 40 -2.66 2.58 -14.13
C GLN A 40 -3.22 3.96 -13.76
N GLN A 41 -4.53 4.19 -13.94
CA GLN A 41 -5.17 5.43 -13.50
C GLN A 41 -5.09 5.61 -11.97
N VAL A 42 -5.37 4.56 -11.20
CA VAL A 42 -5.28 4.60 -9.74
C VAL A 42 -3.85 4.84 -9.27
N LEU A 43 -2.86 4.21 -9.92
CA LEU A 43 -1.45 4.44 -9.61
C LEU A 43 -1.04 5.89 -9.90
N ALA A 44 -1.49 6.45 -11.02
CA ALA A 44 -1.23 7.84 -11.38
C ALA A 44 -1.79 8.82 -10.32
N ILE A 45 -2.99 8.57 -9.79
CA ILE A 45 -3.58 9.36 -8.70
C ILE A 45 -2.71 9.26 -7.43
N GLY A 46 -2.30 8.05 -7.04
CA GLY A 46 -1.47 7.85 -5.85
C GLY A 46 -0.10 8.55 -5.92
N MET A 47 0.42 8.73 -7.13
CA MET A 47 1.72 9.36 -7.39
C MET A 47 1.64 10.87 -7.66
N ASP A 48 0.44 11.44 -7.86
CA ASP A 48 0.29 12.87 -8.16
C ASP A 48 0.42 13.71 -6.88
N SER A 49 1.55 14.39 -6.72
CA SER A 49 1.81 15.28 -5.58
C SER A 49 0.93 16.53 -5.55
N HIS A 50 0.14 16.82 -6.60
CA HIS A 50 -0.81 17.91 -6.63
C HIS A 50 -2.23 17.49 -6.26
N GLU A 51 -2.46 16.18 -6.13
CA GLU A 51 -3.76 15.66 -5.67
C GLU A 51 -3.86 15.77 -4.13
N GLU A 52 -5.07 15.85 -3.60
CA GLU A 52 -5.30 15.87 -2.16
C GLU A 52 -4.78 14.56 -1.50
N ASP A 53 -4.08 14.68 -0.36
CA ASP A 53 -3.47 13.52 0.31
C ASP A 53 -4.49 12.43 0.63
N LEU A 54 -5.72 12.79 1.02
CA LEU A 54 -6.78 11.82 1.28
C LEU A 54 -7.15 11.00 0.03
N ILE A 55 -7.17 11.63 -1.15
CA ILE A 55 -7.45 10.96 -2.42
C ILE A 55 -6.27 10.04 -2.79
N ARG A 56 -5.04 10.50 -2.60
CA ARG A 56 -3.82 9.71 -2.80
C ARG A 56 -3.81 8.48 -1.87
N ILE A 57 -4.16 8.65 -0.61
CA ILE A 57 -4.29 7.57 0.37
C ILE A 57 -5.32 6.53 -0.08
N GLU A 58 -6.50 6.95 -0.52
CA GLU A 58 -7.51 6.01 -1.02
C GLU A 58 -7.06 5.30 -2.30
N ALA A 59 -6.32 5.98 -3.17
CA ALA A 59 -5.71 5.33 -4.34
C ALA A 59 -4.73 4.23 -3.91
N TRP A 60 -3.84 4.49 -2.94
CA TRP A 60 -2.93 3.48 -2.41
C TRP A 60 -3.65 2.33 -1.71
N ARG A 61 -4.72 2.60 -0.96
CA ARG A 61 -5.57 1.53 -0.39
C ARG A 61 -6.17 0.64 -1.47
N ALA A 62 -6.67 1.24 -2.55
CA ALA A 62 -7.20 0.49 -3.69
C ALA A 62 -6.11 -0.36 -4.38
N LEU A 63 -4.87 0.16 -4.52
CA LEU A 63 -3.74 -0.58 -5.08
C LEU A 63 -3.39 -1.85 -4.30
N GLY A 64 -3.77 -1.96 -3.02
CA GLY A 64 -3.66 -3.20 -2.25
C GLY A 64 -4.43 -4.38 -2.86
N MET A 65 -5.39 -4.14 -3.76
CA MET A 65 -6.11 -5.17 -4.51
C MET A 65 -5.41 -5.61 -5.81
N ALA A 66 -4.31 -4.94 -6.20
CA ALA A 66 -3.63 -5.15 -7.48
C ALA A 66 -2.56 -6.27 -7.46
N GLY A 67 -2.61 -7.18 -6.49
CA GLY A 67 -1.59 -8.22 -6.31
C GLY A 67 -1.41 -9.18 -7.49
N SER A 68 -2.43 -9.34 -8.34
CA SER A 68 -2.37 -10.12 -9.59
C SER A 68 -2.22 -9.28 -10.86
N SER A 69 -2.09 -7.96 -10.73
CA SER A 69 -1.93 -7.05 -11.86
C SER A 69 -0.58 -7.24 -12.56
N ALA A 70 -0.57 -7.09 -13.88
CA ALA A 70 0.67 -7.01 -14.66
C ALA A 70 1.52 -5.78 -14.29
N LEU A 71 0.93 -4.77 -13.64
CA LEU A 71 1.60 -3.54 -13.17
C LEU A 71 2.18 -3.66 -11.76
N LEU A 72 2.15 -4.84 -11.13
CA LEU A 72 2.66 -5.02 -9.76
C LEU A 72 4.08 -4.47 -9.58
N GLY A 73 4.99 -4.75 -10.52
CA GLY A 73 6.35 -4.23 -10.47
C GLY A 73 6.44 -2.70 -10.50
N GLU A 74 5.57 -2.04 -11.26
CA GLU A 74 5.49 -0.57 -11.30
C GLU A 74 4.94 -0.01 -9.97
N ILE A 75 3.94 -0.67 -9.40
CA ILE A 75 3.36 -0.31 -8.09
C ILE A 75 4.42 -0.41 -6.99
N LEU A 76 5.17 -1.52 -6.93
CA LEU A 76 6.22 -1.72 -5.93
C LEU A 76 7.34 -0.67 -6.09
N HIS A 77 7.73 -0.36 -7.33
CA HIS A 77 8.72 0.68 -7.60
C HIS A 77 8.24 2.07 -7.17
N ALA A 78 7.02 2.44 -7.51
CA ALA A 78 6.40 3.70 -7.12
C ALA A 78 6.28 3.83 -5.59
N ALA A 79 5.88 2.76 -4.90
CA ALA A 79 5.86 2.71 -3.44
C ALA A 79 7.23 3.01 -2.84
N ALA A 80 8.29 2.38 -3.35
CA ALA A 80 9.65 2.61 -2.86
C ALA A 80 10.12 4.05 -3.09
N GLN A 81 9.69 4.70 -4.18
CA GLN A 81 9.99 6.12 -4.44
C GLN A 81 9.34 7.02 -3.38
N LEU A 82 8.04 6.86 -3.11
CA LEU A 82 7.32 7.69 -2.12
C LEU A 82 7.84 7.47 -0.70
N VAL A 83 8.12 6.23 -0.32
CA VAL A 83 8.63 5.92 1.04
C VAL A 83 10.02 6.51 1.27
N ARG A 84 10.85 6.65 0.22
CA ARG A 84 12.20 7.24 0.31
C ARG A 84 12.22 8.75 0.11
N ASP A 85 11.10 9.36 -0.28
CA ASP A 85 11.03 10.81 -0.47
C ASP A 85 10.91 11.49 0.90
N PRO A 86 11.90 12.29 1.34
CA PRO A 86 11.86 12.98 2.62
C PRO A 86 10.85 14.13 2.67
N GLU A 87 10.35 14.58 1.52
CA GLU A 87 9.35 15.66 1.43
C GLU A 87 7.91 15.12 1.31
N GLU A 88 7.75 13.78 1.24
CA GLU A 88 6.44 13.16 1.15
C GLU A 88 5.71 13.22 2.50
N ASP A 89 4.40 13.37 2.45
CA ASP A 89 3.53 13.37 3.63
C ASP A 89 3.60 12.03 4.39
N GLU A 90 3.74 12.09 5.72
CA GLU A 90 3.90 10.90 6.56
C GLU A 90 2.67 9.99 6.55
N ASP A 91 1.46 10.53 6.41
CA ASP A 91 0.25 9.72 6.30
C ASP A 91 0.20 9.00 4.96
N VAL A 92 0.62 9.65 3.86
CA VAL A 92 0.76 8.99 2.55
C VAL A 92 1.79 7.87 2.64
N GLN A 93 2.98 8.12 3.19
CA GLN A 93 4.02 7.09 3.38
C GLN A 93 3.50 5.91 4.21
N ASN A 94 2.78 6.18 5.30
CA ASN A 94 2.18 5.17 6.15
C ASN A 94 1.22 4.25 5.37
N TYR A 95 0.32 4.83 4.56
CA TYR A 95 -0.63 4.05 3.77
C TYR A 95 0.02 3.31 2.60
N VAL A 96 1.07 3.87 1.98
CA VAL A 96 1.89 3.17 1.00
C VAL A 96 2.50 1.88 1.60
N LEU A 97 3.09 1.97 2.79
CA LEU A 97 3.65 0.80 3.48
C LEU A 97 2.56 -0.22 3.89
N GLN A 98 1.39 0.25 4.35
CA GLN A 98 0.26 -0.64 4.62
C GLN A 98 -0.19 -1.39 3.35
N THR A 99 -0.16 -0.73 2.20
CA THR A 99 -0.44 -1.35 0.90
C THR A 99 0.56 -2.44 0.56
N LEU A 100 1.87 -2.20 0.77
CA LEU A 100 2.92 -3.21 0.56
C LEU A 100 2.71 -4.46 1.42
N ALA A 101 2.16 -4.33 2.63
CA ALA A 101 1.84 -5.48 3.48
C ALA A 101 0.76 -6.41 2.88
N LEU A 102 -0.04 -5.92 1.93
CA LEU A 102 -1.12 -6.66 1.26
C LEU A 102 -0.69 -7.26 -0.09
N LEU A 103 0.38 -6.75 -0.69
CA LEU A 103 0.83 -7.13 -2.03
C LEU A 103 1.85 -8.28 -1.99
N PRO A 104 1.95 -9.10 -3.05
CA PRO A 104 3.08 -10.00 -3.22
C PRO A 104 4.37 -9.19 -3.38
N ILE A 105 5.25 -9.27 -2.39
CA ILE A 105 6.51 -8.52 -2.36
C ILE A 105 7.72 -9.45 -2.47
N THR A 106 8.89 -8.85 -2.63
CA THR A 106 10.19 -9.52 -2.71
C THR A 106 11.12 -9.07 -1.58
N GLU A 107 12.35 -9.56 -1.58
CA GLU A 107 13.37 -9.11 -0.63
C GLU A 107 13.68 -7.60 -0.72
N VAL A 108 13.38 -6.97 -1.87
CA VAL A 108 13.61 -5.53 -2.07
C VAL A 108 12.71 -4.70 -1.15
N GLU A 109 11.45 -5.08 -1.02
CA GLU A 109 10.50 -4.41 -0.13
C GLU A 109 10.77 -4.75 1.35
N ILE A 110 11.31 -5.92 1.65
CA ILE A 110 11.81 -6.25 3.00
C ILE A 110 12.97 -5.31 3.38
N GLN A 111 13.92 -5.07 2.47
CA GLN A 111 15.01 -4.13 2.70
C GLN A 111 14.49 -2.69 2.88
N LEU A 112 13.50 -2.27 2.08
CA LEU A 112 12.83 -0.97 2.26
C LEU A 112 12.22 -0.83 3.66
N ALA A 113 11.53 -1.86 4.13
CA ALA A 113 10.95 -1.86 5.48
C ALA A 113 12.03 -1.75 6.57
N GLN A 114 13.18 -2.42 6.41
CA GLN A 114 14.33 -2.28 7.32
C GLN A 114 14.90 -0.87 7.30
N GLU A 115 15.09 -0.26 6.11
CA GLU A 115 15.55 1.13 5.97
C GLU A 115 14.66 2.09 6.77
N VAL A 116 13.32 1.93 6.68
CA VAL A 116 12.36 2.75 7.41
C VAL A 116 12.48 2.54 8.93
N LEU A 117 12.60 1.30 9.40
CA LEU A 117 12.71 0.96 10.82
C LEU A 117 14.00 1.50 11.46
N GLU A 118 15.11 1.45 10.73
CA GLU A 118 16.41 1.96 11.15
C GLU A 118 16.53 3.48 11.08
N GLY A 119 15.71 4.10 10.23
CA GLY A 119 15.72 5.54 9.99
C GLY A 119 15.06 6.37 11.09
N SER A 120 14.83 7.64 10.79
CA SER A 120 14.20 8.62 11.69
C SER A 120 12.69 8.81 11.44
N ALA A 121 12.06 7.91 10.68
CA ALA A 121 10.65 8.01 10.36
C ALA A 121 9.75 8.03 11.61
N TYR A 122 8.58 8.67 11.48
CA TYR A 122 7.57 8.72 12.53
C TYR A 122 7.11 7.31 12.94
N ILE A 123 6.74 7.15 14.21
CA ILE A 123 6.44 5.82 14.80
C ILE A 123 5.33 5.06 14.05
N LEU A 124 4.32 5.74 13.50
CA LEU A 124 3.27 5.07 12.71
C LEU A 124 3.80 4.54 11.38
N VAL A 125 4.68 5.29 10.72
CA VAL A 125 5.35 4.85 9.47
C VAL A 125 6.24 3.64 9.77
N LYS A 126 7.00 3.66 10.86
CA LYS A 126 7.76 2.49 11.33
C LYS A 126 6.86 1.31 11.67
N GLY A 127 5.70 1.55 12.28
CA GLY A 127 4.70 0.51 12.56
C GLY A 127 4.18 -0.18 11.31
N ALA A 128 3.94 0.58 10.24
CA ALA A 128 3.54 0.03 8.95
C ALA A 128 4.68 -0.79 8.30
N ALA A 129 5.92 -0.32 8.38
CA ALA A 129 7.10 -1.08 7.93
C ALA A 129 7.27 -2.39 8.73
N PHE A 130 7.07 -2.37 10.05
CA PHE A 130 7.08 -3.57 10.88
C PHE A 130 6.00 -4.57 10.44
N ALA A 131 4.80 -4.09 10.10
CA ALA A 131 3.71 -4.94 9.62
C ALA A 131 4.06 -5.67 8.30
N ILE A 132 4.89 -5.07 7.42
CA ILE A 132 5.40 -5.73 6.21
C ILE A 132 6.22 -6.96 6.60
N LEU A 133 7.14 -6.83 7.55
CA LEU A 133 7.97 -7.95 8.01
C LEU A 133 7.13 -9.09 8.59
N VAL A 134 6.09 -8.75 9.36
CA VAL A 134 5.17 -9.73 9.96
C VAL A 134 4.34 -10.44 8.90
N ALA A 135 3.78 -9.70 7.95
CA ALA A 135 2.94 -10.27 6.88
C ALA A 135 3.72 -11.17 5.93
N HIS A 136 5.02 -10.92 5.77
CA HIS A 136 5.86 -11.56 4.76
C HIS A 136 7.04 -12.35 5.32
N GLN A 137 6.88 -13.00 6.48
CA GLN A 137 7.93 -13.80 7.12
C GLN A 137 8.50 -14.92 6.21
N HIS A 138 7.73 -15.34 5.19
CA HIS A 138 8.17 -16.31 4.19
C HIS A 138 9.12 -15.73 3.15
N VAL A 139 9.24 -14.40 3.04
CA VAL A 139 10.17 -13.72 2.13
C VAL A 139 11.55 -13.67 2.76
N TYR A 140 12.59 -13.88 1.92
CA TYR A 140 13.97 -13.86 2.39
C TYR A 140 14.31 -12.54 3.11
N GLY A 141 14.95 -12.66 4.26
CA GLY A 141 15.37 -11.54 5.09
C GLY A 141 14.34 -11.05 6.12
N ALA A 142 13.04 -11.33 5.95
CA ALA A 142 12.01 -10.82 6.87
C ALA A 142 12.16 -11.37 8.29
N THR A 143 12.41 -12.67 8.43
CA THR A 143 12.62 -13.29 9.76
C THR A 143 13.88 -12.73 10.43
N SER A 144 15.00 -12.60 9.70
CA SER A 144 16.23 -12.01 10.25
C SER A 144 16.05 -10.55 10.66
N ALA A 145 15.24 -9.79 9.91
CA ALA A 145 14.88 -8.43 10.28
C ALA A 145 14.08 -8.37 11.59
N LEU A 146 13.09 -9.26 11.78
CA LEU A 146 12.36 -9.39 13.03
C LEU A 146 13.27 -9.83 14.19
N GLU A 147 14.21 -10.73 13.95
CA GLU A 147 15.21 -11.15 14.95
C GLU A 147 16.06 -9.98 15.42
N SER A 148 16.50 -9.11 14.52
CA SER A 148 17.30 -7.92 14.85
C SER A 148 16.53 -6.90 15.70
N LEU A 149 15.21 -6.88 15.59
CA LEU A 149 14.33 -5.97 16.34
C LEU A 149 13.99 -6.44 17.76
N GLN A 150 14.39 -7.66 18.19
CA GLN A 150 14.00 -8.20 19.50
C GLN A 150 14.45 -7.32 20.70
N SER A 151 15.49 -6.52 20.51
CA SER A 151 15.99 -5.57 21.53
C SER A 151 15.55 -4.13 21.28
N ASP A 152 14.75 -3.88 20.24
CA ASP A 152 14.24 -2.56 19.93
C ASP A 152 13.25 -2.09 21.01
N PRO A 153 13.34 -0.83 21.49
CA PRO A 153 12.48 -0.33 22.57
C PRO A 153 11.00 -0.29 22.19
N ASP A 154 10.68 -0.03 20.92
CA ASP A 154 9.31 0.12 20.44
C ASP A 154 8.73 -1.20 19.90
N PHE A 155 9.51 -1.97 19.15
CA PHE A 155 9.05 -3.16 18.42
C PHE A 155 9.50 -4.48 19.05
N GLY A 156 10.46 -4.49 19.99
CA GLY A 156 11.08 -5.71 20.48
C GLY A 156 10.10 -6.71 21.11
N ALA A 157 9.13 -6.24 21.88
CA ALA A 157 8.09 -7.11 22.47
C ALA A 157 7.22 -7.76 21.39
N SER A 158 6.85 -7.00 20.36
CA SER A 158 6.06 -7.50 19.22
C SER A 158 6.89 -8.47 18.36
N ALA A 159 8.14 -8.16 18.07
CA ALA A 159 9.03 -9.03 17.29
C ALA A 159 9.21 -10.40 17.96
N ARG A 160 9.44 -10.44 19.28
CA ARG A 160 9.53 -11.69 20.05
C ARG A 160 8.24 -12.52 19.97
N ARG A 161 7.08 -11.88 20.06
CA ARG A 161 5.77 -12.56 19.94
C ARG A 161 5.56 -13.16 18.57
N GLU A 162 5.90 -12.45 17.49
CA GLU A 162 5.75 -12.93 16.13
C GLU A 162 6.72 -14.08 15.79
N LEU A 163 7.92 -14.07 16.36
CA LEU A 163 8.92 -15.12 16.15
C LEU A 163 8.63 -16.39 16.98
N HIS A 164 7.94 -16.25 18.10
CA HIS A 164 7.65 -17.35 19.03
C HIS A 164 6.16 -17.37 19.40
N PRO A 165 5.28 -17.67 18.43
CA PRO A 165 3.85 -17.82 18.71
C PRO A 165 3.63 -18.99 19.67
N ASN A 166 2.95 -18.72 20.81
CA ASN A 166 2.61 -19.74 21.81
C ASN A 166 1.59 -20.73 21.28
#